data_0246cd126b0689707fb3b5a33505e9cd
#
_entry.id   0246cd126b0689707fb3b5a33505e9cd
#
_cell.length_a   1.000
_cell.length_b   1.000
_cell.length_c   1.000
_cell.angle_alpha   90.00
_cell.angle_beta   90.00
_cell.angle_gamma   90.00
#
_symmetry.space_group_name_H-M   'P 1'
#
loop_
_entity.id
_entity.type
_entity.pdbx_description
1 polymer ?
#
loop_
_entity_poly.entity_id
_entity_poly.type
_entity_poly.pdbx_seq_one_letter_code
_entity_poly.pdbx_strand_id
1 'polypeptide(L)'
;MKYIKRQLEKIILDYTKKYNVVFIAGGIGIGKTTMLRHLADETQRNYIDLGDVEIAARLKECRSKFFTDNNSKSFIIDNVEVMPELAEIIRETLDTSDKTFWIAGIPVKSVIDKFKVCLQNEVIFLKLYQSSQREFENICLNKDIIFEFDDLVEREKMFQKRSIEDLYLGIWQGSSFELRESKDTRNTKYYKDYINRVIFKNINRIGSENIDKFREFIYVCVSCFTRVLNYEMLTDRVGIKKITVSKWLDILQEMGVIHLLHAYNKKRSSGFSKVYVCDSGLVAYSMNYNNIENMIVGTMSRELFENYVIMEFIKNYSYLYDDENIFYYHISKNTYVPIVYIAENKMHPIEVNNGIAIPKKLIENLSKVDEINTKRANGLIVSLAKEVYPIPYINDIRIPWYMV
;
A
#
# COMPACT_ATOMS: atom_id res chain seq x y z
N MET A 1 -9.68 -18.39 -13.04
CA MET A 1 -8.66 -17.33 -12.74
C MET A 1 -7.62 -17.96 -11.86
N LYS A 2 -6.33 -17.90 -12.22
CA LYS A 2 -5.25 -18.46 -11.40
C LYS A 2 -5.04 -17.56 -10.18
N TYR A 3 -5.00 -18.14 -8.97
CA TYR A 3 -4.73 -17.38 -7.77
C TYR A 3 -3.28 -16.88 -7.75
N ILE A 4 -3.07 -15.63 -7.32
CA ILE A 4 -1.74 -15.06 -7.10
C ILE A 4 -1.47 -15.09 -5.60
N LYS A 5 -0.44 -15.82 -5.22
CA LYS A 5 -0.03 -15.92 -3.81
C LYS A 5 0.42 -14.56 -3.29
N ARG A 6 -0.17 -14.14 -2.17
CA ARG A 6 0.14 -12.86 -1.56
C ARG A 6 1.25 -13.01 -0.51
N GLN A 7 2.18 -12.07 -0.49
CA GLN A 7 3.25 -12.07 0.51
C GLN A 7 2.70 -12.00 1.95
N LEU A 8 1.57 -11.32 2.13
CA LEU A 8 0.91 -11.17 3.43
C LEU A 8 0.42 -12.50 4.03
N GLU A 9 0.15 -13.53 3.23
CA GLU A 9 -0.36 -14.83 3.74
C GLU A 9 0.57 -15.46 4.77
N LYS A 10 1.88 -15.52 4.48
CA LYS A 10 2.87 -16.02 5.43
C LYS A 10 2.92 -15.20 6.71
N ILE A 11 2.79 -13.87 6.56
CA ILE A 11 2.80 -12.93 7.69
C ILE A 11 1.58 -13.14 8.59
N ILE A 12 0.39 -13.34 8.01
CA ILE A 12 -0.84 -13.67 8.75
C ILE A 12 -0.63 -14.94 9.58
N LEU A 13 -0.11 -16.00 8.96
CA LEU A 13 0.14 -17.28 9.66
C LEU A 13 1.15 -17.13 10.82
N ASP A 14 2.19 -16.33 10.64
CA ASP A 14 3.19 -16.09 11.70
C ASP A 14 2.61 -15.30 12.87
N TYR A 15 1.79 -14.27 12.60
CA TYR A 15 1.17 -13.46 13.66
C TYR A 15 0.03 -14.21 14.38
N THR A 16 -0.65 -15.14 13.72
CA THR A 16 -1.67 -16.01 14.37
C THR A 16 -1.12 -16.84 15.52
N LYS A 17 0.19 -17.10 15.55
CA LYS A 17 0.85 -17.79 16.67
C LYS A 17 0.99 -16.93 17.94
N LYS A 18 0.80 -15.61 17.82
CA LYS A 18 1.05 -14.61 18.87
C LYS A 18 -0.20 -13.83 19.28
N TYR A 19 -1.17 -13.72 18.36
CA TYR A 19 -2.37 -12.89 18.51
C TYR A 19 -3.61 -13.72 18.22
N ASN A 20 -4.64 -13.55 19.04
CA ASN A 20 -5.94 -14.20 18.82
C ASN A 20 -6.69 -13.58 17.65
N VAL A 21 -6.42 -12.32 17.34
CA VAL A 21 -7.05 -11.57 16.25
C VAL A 21 -6.00 -10.98 15.32
N VAL A 22 -6.12 -11.28 14.02
CA VAL A 22 -5.33 -10.64 12.96
C VAL A 22 -6.28 -9.82 12.09
N PHE A 23 -6.15 -8.49 12.13
CA PHE A 23 -6.97 -7.58 11.33
C PHE A 23 -6.23 -7.23 10.03
N ILE A 24 -6.81 -7.59 8.88
CA ILE A 24 -6.28 -7.32 7.54
C ILE A 24 -6.97 -6.08 6.97
N ALA A 25 -6.32 -4.95 7.09
CA ALA A 25 -6.77 -3.66 6.61
C ALA A 25 -6.37 -3.44 5.15
N GLY A 26 -7.31 -3.06 4.29
CA GLY A 26 -6.96 -2.79 2.90
C GLY A 26 -8.08 -2.16 2.09
N GLY A 27 -7.70 -1.45 1.02
CA GLY A 27 -8.62 -0.72 0.15
C GLY A 27 -9.59 -1.60 -0.63
N ILE A 28 -10.38 -0.95 -1.47
CA ILE A 28 -11.37 -1.64 -2.32
C ILE A 28 -10.68 -2.35 -3.50
N GLY A 29 -11.13 -3.59 -3.79
CA GLY A 29 -10.70 -4.31 -5.00
C GLY A 29 -9.24 -4.82 -4.99
N ILE A 30 -8.54 -4.80 -3.84
CA ILE A 30 -7.14 -5.23 -3.74
C ILE A 30 -6.93 -6.73 -3.54
N GLY A 31 -8.03 -7.51 -3.49
CA GLY A 31 -7.99 -8.97 -3.40
C GLY A 31 -8.10 -9.54 -1.98
N LYS A 32 -8.58 -8.78 -0.97
CA LYS A 32 -8.81 -9.27 0.40
C LYS A 32 -9.65 -10.56 0.42
N THR A 33 -10.87 -10.47 -0.10
CA THR A 33 -11.82 -11.58 -0.17
C THR A 33 -11.24 -12.81 -0.88
N THR A 34 -10.55 -12.60 -2.00
CA THR A 34 -9.92 -13.69 -2.78
C THR A 34 -8.84 -14.39 -1.98
N MET A 35 -7.95 -13.62 -1.31
CA MET A 35 -6.89 -14.16 -0.45
C MET A 35 -7.49 -14.91 0.74
N LEU A 36 -8.51 -14.36 1.40
CA LEU A 36 -9.11 -14.97 2.59
C LEU A 36 -9.87 -16.24 2.27
N ARG A 37 -10.57 -16.32 1.15
CA ARG A 37 -11.24 -17.56 0.70
C ARG A 37 -10.23 -18.65 0.40
N HIS A 38 -9.13 -18.32 -0.28
CA HIS A 38 -8.03 -19.24 -0.53
C HIS A 38 -7.44 -19.77 0.78
N LEU A 39 -7.14 -18.88 1.72
CA LEU A 39 -6.63 -19.26 3.04
C LEU A 39 -7.66 -20.02 3.90
N ALA A 40 -8.97 -19.78 3.74
CA ALA A 40 -10.01 -20.54 4.42
C ALA A 40 -9.97 -22.03 4.02
N ASP A 41 -9.83 -22.29 2.72
CA ASP A 41 -9.72 -23.66 2.19
C ASP A 41 -8.44 -24.34 2.67
N GLU A 42 -7.29 -23.64 2.67
CA GLU A 42 -6.01 -24.19 3.10
C GLU A 42 -5.94 -24.48 4.62
N THR A 43 -6.55 -23.60 5.42
CA THR A 43 -6.43 -23.63 6.89
C THR A 43 -7.66 -24.20 7.60
N GLN A 44 -8.70 -24.60 6.85
CA GLN A 44 -9.97 -25.12 7.38
C GLN A 44 -10.65 -24.16 8.37
N ARG A 45 -10.48 -22.86 8.16
CA ARG A 45 -11.15 -21.83 8.96
C ARG A 45 -12.56 -21.59 8.44
N ASN A 46 -13.49 -21.34 9.35
CA ASN A 46 -14.88 -21.02 8.99
C ASN A 46 -14.94 -19.59 8.43
N TYR A 47 -15.31 -19.45 7.15
CA TYR A 47 -15.41 -18.16 6.46
C TYR A 47 -16.81 -17.57 6.62
N ILE A 48 -16.88 -16.30 7.04
CA ILE A 48 -18.08 -15.51 7.30
C ILE A 48 -17.96 -14.18 6.52
N ASP A 49 -18.95 -13.87 5.69
CA ASP A 49 -19.04 -12.62 4.94
C ASP A 49 -20.12 -11.73 5.56
N LEU A 50 -19.74 -10.61 6.18
CA LEU A 50 -20.68 -9.64 6.72
C LEU A 50 -21.38 -8.78 5.66
N GLY A 51 -20.98 -8.89 4.40
CA GLY A 51 -21.74 -8.37 3.27
C GLY A 51 -23.07 -9.09 3.07
N ASP A 52 -23.22 -10.32 3.60
CA ASP A 52 -24.48 -11.04 3.70
C ASP A 52 -25.32 -10.51 4.87
N VAL A 53 -26.46 -9.89 4.55
CA VAL A 53 -27.34 -9.22 5.51
C VAL A 53 -27.92 -10.20 6.53
N GLU A 54 -28.24 -11.44 6.12
CA GLU A 54 -28.82 -12.46 7.01
C GLU A 54 -27.80 -12.95 8.01
N ILE A 55 -26.56 -13.18 7.56
CA ILE A 55 -25.45 -13.57 8.43
C ILE A 55 -25.13 -12.46 9.44
N ALA A 56 -25.04 -11.21 8.96
CA ALA A 56 -24.78 -10.05 9.81
C ALA A 56 -25.87 -9.86 10.87
N ALA A 57 -27.15 -9.99 10.50
CA ALA A 57 -28.29 -9.89 11.42
C ALA A 57 -28.24 -11.00 12.49
N ARG A 58 -28.03 -12.26 12.08
CA ARG A 58 -27.92 -13.40 12.99
C ARG A 58 -26.74 -13.25 13.96
N LEU A 59 -25.59 -12.78 13.48
CA LEU A 59 -24.41 -12.54 14.33
C LEU A 59 -24.71 -11.44 15.36
N LYS A 60 -25.40 -10.38 14.96
CA LYS A 60 -25.81 -9.29 15.85
C LYS A 60 -26.76 -9.75 16.94
N GLU A 61 -27.70 -10.66 16.61
CA GLU A 61 -28.67 -11.22 17.55
C GLU A 61 -28.01 -12.22 18.52
N CYS A 62 -27.24 -13.19 18.00
CA CYS A 62 -26.62 -14.24 18.79
C CYS A 62 -25.38 -13.79 19.57
N ARG A 63 -24.71 -12.71 19.14
CA ARG A 63 -23.46 -12.17 19.71
C ARG A 63 -22.38 -13.25 19.88
N SER A 64 -21.73 -13.34 21.03
CA SER A 64 -20.68 -14.31 21.31
C SER A 64 -21.12 -15.77 21.15
N LYS A 65 -22.40 -16.09 21.37
CA LYS A 65 -22.96 -17.44 21.15
C LYS A 65 -22.83 -17.91 19.70
N PHE A 66 -22.85 -16.99 18.73
CA PHE A 66 -22.64 -17.31 17.33
C PHE A 66 -21.31 -18.08 17.11
N PHE A 67 -20.29 -17.72 17.86
CA PHE A 67 -18.98 -18.32 17.78
C PHE A 67 -18.81 -19.46 18.79
N THR A 68 -19.27 -19.32 20.03
CA THR A 68 -19.08 -20.33 21.09
C THR A 68 -19.84 -21.62 20.83
N ASP A 69 -21.03 -21.51 20.26
CA ASP A 69 -21.87 -22.69 19.90
C ASP A 69 -21.38 -23.38 18.62
N ASN A 70 -20.44 -22.77 17.88
CA ASN A 70 -19.84 -23.34 16.69
C ASN A 70 -18.64 -24.21 17.07
N ASN A 71 -18.55 -25.42 16.51
CA ASN A 71 -17.45 -26.36 16.77
C ASN A 71 -16.09 -25.89 16.20
N SER A 72 -16.09 -24.96 15.25
CA SER A 72 -14.85 -24.41 14.71
C SER A 72 -14.12 -23.58 15.76
N LYS A 73 -12.80 -23.76 15.86
CA LYS A 73 -11.92 -22.92 16.72
C LYS A 73 -11.43 -21.65 16.04
N SER A 74 -11.57 -21.56 14.74
CA SER A 74 -10.94 -20.52 13.94
C SER A 74 -11.88 -19.96 12.89
N PHE A 75 -11.95 -18.63 12.80
CA PHE A 75 -12.86 -17.92 11.92
C PHE A 75 -12.13 -16.93 11.03
N ILE A 76 -12.68 -16.71 9.84
CA ILE A 76 -12.34 -15.59 8.94
C ILE A 76 -13.61 -14.77 8.78
N ILE A 77 -13.52 -13.44 9.03
CA ILE A 77 -14.66 -12.52 8.93
C ILE A 77 -14.30 -11.41 7.95
N ASP A 78 -15.03 -11.33 6.85
CA ASP A 78 -14.80 -10.33 5.79
C ASP A 78 -15.83 -9.20 5.86
N ASN A 79 -15.50 -8.03 5.29
CA ASN A 79 -16.34 -6.83 5.23
C ASN A 79 -16.73 -6.24 6.61
N VAL A 80 -15.78 -6.25 7.56
CA VAL A 80 -16.03 -5.82 8.95
C VAL A 80 -16.49 -4.35 9.07
N GLU A 81 -16.23 -3.51 8.09
CA GLU A 81 -16.71 -2.12 8.09
C GLU A 81 -18.24 -1.99 8.09
N VAL A 82 -18.96 -3.07 7.76
CA VAL A 82 -20.44 -3.11 7.81
C VAL A 82 -20.95 -3.20 9.25
N MET A 83 -20.15 -3.82 10.16
CA MET A 83 -20.54 -4.11 11.55
C MET A 83 -19.41 -3.81 12.53
N PRO A 84 -19.13 -2.53 12.83
CA PRO A 84 -18.05 -2.17 13.76
C PRO A 84 -18.23 -2.73 15.19
N GLU A 85 -19.45 -3.03 15.62
CA GLU A 85 -19.79 -3.68 16.89
C GLU A 85 -19.24 -5.11 17.02
N LEU A 86 -18.78 -5.71 15.94
CA LEU A 86 -18.08 -7.00 15.95
C LEU A 86 -16.90 -7.02 16.94
N ALA A 87 -16.23 -5.88 17.13
CA ALA A 87 -15.10 -5.78 18.07
C ALA A 87 -15.50 -6.17 19.50
N GLU A 88 -16.70 -5.74 19.96
CA GLU A 88 -17.25 -6.08 21.28
C GLU A 88 -17.64 -7.56 21.36
N ILE A 89 -18.26 -8.09 20.30
CA ILE A 89 -18.68 -9.48 20.23
C ILE A 89 -17.46 -10.41 20.27
N ILE A 90 -16.38 -10.07 19.58
CA ILE A 90 -15.12 -10.82 19.63
C ILE A 90 -14.52 -10.74 21.04
N ARG A 91 -14.51 -9.57 21.68
CA ARG A 91 -14.02 -9.46 23.06
C ARG A 91 -14.78 -10.40 24.00
N GLU A 92 -16.12 -10.37 23.97
CA GLU A 92 -16.98 -11.27 24.74
C GLU A 92 -16.67 -12.77 24.45
N THR A 93 -16.34 -13.09 23.19
CA THR A 93 -16.01 -14.47 22.78
C THR A 93 -14.66 -14.89 23.32
N LEU A 94 -13.66 -14.03 23.27
CA LEU A 94 -12.30 -14.31 23.78
C LEU A 94 -12.25 -14.44 25.29
N ASP A 95 -13.14 -13.75 26.03
CA ASP A 95 -13.24 -13.88 27.48
C ASP A 95 -13.73 -15.26 27.94
N THR A 96 -14.36 -16.04 27.05
CA THR A 96 -15.00 -17.32 27.37
C THR A 96 -14.49 -18.51 26.53
N SER A 97 -13.59 -18.29 25.55
CA SER A 97 -13.15 -19.33 24.63
C SER A 97 -11.78 -19.04 24.00
N ASP A 98 -11.12 -20.09 23.52
CA ASP A 98 -9.82 -20.04 22.81
C ASP A 98 -9.99 -19.84 21.29
N LYS A 99 -11.01 -19.12 20.86
CA LYS A 99 -11.27 -18.89 19.43
C LYS A 99 -10.22 -17.93 18.84
N THR A 100 -9.93 -18.08 17.55
CA THR A 100 -9.02 -17.21 16.81
C THR A 100 -9.70 -16.61 15.59
N PHE A 101 -9.37 -15.36 15.25
CA PHE A 101 -10.06 -14.60 14.21
C PHE A 101 -9.09 -13.94 13.23
N TRP A 102 -9.35 -14.12 11.95
CA TRP A 102 -8.82 -13.26 10.90
C TRP A 102 -9.95 -12.37 10.42
N ILE A 103 -9.74 -11.07 10.47
CA ILE A 103 -10.78 -10.09 10.17
C ILE A 103 -10.29 -9.22 9.02
N ALA A 104 -11.12 -8.98 8.03
CA ALA A 104 -10.76 -8.09 6.94
C ALA A 104 -11.80 -7.03 6.65
N GLY A 105 -11.33 -5.85 6.27
CA GLY A 105 -12.18 -4.74 5.89
C GLY A 105 -11.43 -3.54 5.37
N ILE A 106 -12.20 -2.53 4.99
CA ILE A 106 -11.68 -1.22 4.64
C ILE A 106 -11.23 -0.54 5.94
N PRO A 107 -10.03 0.06 6.01
CA PRO A 107 -9.48 0.64 7.23
C PRO A 107 -10.12 1.99 7.59
N VAL A 108 -11.44 2.03 7.72
CA VAL A 108 -12.15 3.22 8.21
C VAL A 108 -11.68 3.50 9.63
N LYS A 109 -11.20 4.73 9.87
CA LYS A 109 -10.58 5.10 11.14
C LYS A 109 -11.41 4.73 12.36
N SER A 110 -12.71 5.02 12.35
CA SER A 110 -13.62 4.68 13.47
C SER A 110 -13.72 3.19 13.75
N VAL A 111 -13.61 2.34 12.71
CA VAL A 111 -13.60 0.88 12.84
C VAL A 111 -12.28 0.45 13.49
N ILE A 112 -11.15 0.89 12.94
CA ILE A 112 -9.82 0.57 13.47
C ILE A 112 -9.70 0.97 14.95
N ASP A 113 -10.09 2.22 15.29
CA ASP A 113 -10.02 2.74 16.67
C ASP A 113 -10.88 1.89 17.62
N LYS A 114 -12.08 1.47 17.19
CA LYS A 114 -12.95 0.60 17.98
C LYS A 114 -12.32 -0.75 18.26
N PHE A 115 -11.74 -1.40 17.24
CA PHE A 115 -11.03 -2.67 17.42
C PHE A 115 -9.82 -2.54 18.32
N LYS A 116 -9.03 -1.46 18.20
CA LYS A 116 -7.89 -1.17 19.09
C LYS A 116 -8.33 -1.04 20.56
N VAL A 117 -9.41 -0.30 20.81
CA VAL A 117 -9.91 -0.08 22.17
C VAL A 117 -10.48 -1.38 22.77
N CYS A 118 -11.29 -2.11 22.02
CA CYS A 118 -11.94 -3.33 22.54
C CYS A 118 -10.98 -4.50 22.72
N LEU A 119 -10.03 -4.72 21.80
CA LEU A 119 -9.21 -5.90 21.78
C LEU A 119 -7.79 -5.70 22.32
N GLN A 120 -7.32 -4.46 22.43
CA GLN A 120 -6.02 -4.09 23.01
C GLN A 120 -4.86 -4.97 22.49
N ASN A 121 -4.25 -5.75 23.35
CA ASN A 121 -3.08 -6.60 23.05
C ASN A 121 -3.44 -7.90 22.30
N GLU A 122 -4.73 -8.21 22.11
CA GLU A 122 -5.20 -9.42 21.43
C GLU A 122 -5.18 -9.29 19.92
N VAL A 123 -5.07 -8.07 19.39
CA VAL A 123 -5.18 -7.78 17.95
C VAL A 123 -3.90 -7.20 17.38
N ILE A 124 -3.51 -7.70 16.21
CA ILE A 124 -2.51 -7.11 15.33
C ILE A 124 -3.16 -6.61 14.04
N PHE A 125 -2.79 -5.42 13.60
CA PHE A 125 -3.30 -4.81 12.37
C PHE A 125 -2.26 -4.93 11.26
N LEU A 126 -2.64 -5.58 10.16
CA LEU A 126 -1.82 -5.75 8.98
C LEU A 126 -2.42 -4.96 7.82
N LYS A 127 -1.57 -4.39 6.98
CA LYS A 127 -1.98 -3.72 5.73
C LYS A 127 -1.81 -4.66 4.55
N LEU A 128 -2.87 -4.82 3.78
CA LEU A 128 -2.82 -5.39 2.43
C LEU A 128 -2.89 -4.25 1.42
N TYR A 129 -1.92 -4.19 0.54
CA TYR A 129 -1.91 -3.29 -0.62
C TYR A 129 -2.36 -4.02 -1.89
N GLN A 130 -2.42 -3.30 -3.00
CA GLN A 130 -2.54 -3.88 -4.33
C GLN A 130 -1.37 -4.85 -4.59
N SER A 131 -1.56 -5.80 -5.51
CA SER A 131 -0.51 -6.76 -5.83
C SER A 131 0.77 -6.08 -6.31
N SER A 132 1.91 -6.52 -5.77
CA SER A 132 3.22 -6.05 -6.20
C SER A 132 3.70 -6.81 -7.44
N GLN A 133 4.72 -6.28 -8.11
CA GLN A 133 5.35 -6.96 -9.24
C GLN A 133 5.91 -8.33 -8.83
N ARG A 134 6.50 -8.42 -7.64
CA ARG A 134 7.01 -9.69 -7.10
C ARG A 134 5.92 -10.73 -6.92
N GLU A 135 4.75 -10.34 -6.44
CA GLU A 135 3.62 -11.26 -6.27
C GLU A 135 3.12 -11.77 -7.63
N PHE A 136 3.07 -10.93 -8.65
CA PHE A 136 2.75 -11.37 -10.02
C PHE A 136 3.77 -12.38 -10.58
N GLU A 137 5.02 -12.25 -10.20
CA GLU A 137 6.12 -13.13 -10.62
C GLU A 137 6.31 -14.35 -9.71
N ASN A 138 5.49 -14.48 -8.67
CA ASN A 138 5.61 -15.50 -7.61
C ASN A 138 6.99 -15.50 -6.93
N ILE A 139 7.62 -14.34 -6.79
CA ILE A 139 8.90 -14.17 -6.10
C ILE A 139 8.61 -13.93 -4.62
N CYS A 140 8.72 -14.99 -3.81
CA CYS A 140 8.59 -14.89 -2.36
C CYS A 140 9.94 -14.57 -1.73
N LEU A 141 10.11 -13.34 -1.28
CA LEU A 141 11.31 -12.90 -0.55
C LEU A 141 11.05 -12.84 0.97
N ASN A 142 12.14 -12.75 1.73
CA ASN A 142 12.06 -12.42 3.14
C ASN A 142 11.51 -10.99 3.33
N LYS A 143 10.98 -10.72 4.53
CA LYS A 143 10.35 -9.44 4.90
C LYS A 143 11.30 -8.25 4.85
N ASP A 144 12.61 -8.50 4.95
CA ASP A 144 13.59 -7.45 5.19
C ASP A 144 14.20 -6.93 3.90
N ILE A 145 14.38 -5.62 3.85
CA ILE A 145 15.16 -4.98 2.79
C ILE A 145 16.62 -5.33 3.02
N ILE A 146 17.31 -5.74 1.95
CA ILE A 146 18.73 -6.04 1.97
C ILE A 146 19.53 -4.80 1.55
N PHE A 147 20.58 -4.49 2.30
CA PHE A 147 21.48 -3.37 2.05
C PHE A 147 22.94 -3.80 1.94
N GLU A 148 23.22 -5.10 2.00
CA GLU A 148 24.57 -5.64 1.84
C GLU A 148 24.79 -6.07 0.39
N PHE A 149 25.97 -5.73 -0.14
CA PHE A 149 26.28 -5.92 -1.57
C PHE A 149 26.20 -7.39 -2.00
N ASP A 150 26.86 -8.27 -1.27
CA ASP A 150 26.92 -9.70 -1.61
C ASP A 150 25.54 -10.35 -1.56
N ASP A 151 24.73 -10.00 -0.58
CA ASP A 151 23.35 -10.49 -0.46
C ASP A 151 22.46 -9.98 -1.60
N LEU A 152 22.67 -8.74 -2.05
CA LEU A 152 21.94 -8.17 -3.19
C LEU A 152 22.35 -8.85 -4.50
N VAL A 153 23.62 -9.19 -4.69
CA VAL A 153 24.10 -9.95 -5.86
C VAL A 153 23.49 -11.35 -5.89
N GLU A 154 23.43 -12.04 -4.75
CA GLU A 154 22.76 -13.34 -4.66
C GLU A 154 21.25 -13.22 -4.93
N ARG A 155 20.63 -12.19 -4.39
CA ARG A 155 19.20 -11.91 -4.60
C ARG A 155 18.87 -11.60 -6.05
N GLU A 156 19.77 -10.91 -6.78
CA GLU A 156 19.58 -10.58 -8.20
C GLU A 156 19.34 -11.84 -9.06
N LYS A 157 19.96 -12.97 -8.70
CA LYS A 157 19.80 -14.26 -9.41
C LYS A 157 18.36 -14.79 -9.39
N MET A 158 17.52 -14.31 -8.48
CA MET A 158 16.11 -14.70 -8.37
C MET A 158 15.22 -13.96 -9.38
N PHE A 159 15.72 -12.89 -9.99
CA PHE A 159 14.95 -12.03 -10.87
C PHE A 159 15.35 -12.21 -12.35
N GLN A 160 14.36 -12.12 -13.23
CA GLN A 160 14.62 -12.00 -14.65
C GLN A 160 14.99 -10.56 -15.00
N LYS A 161 16.05 -10.39 -15.80
CA LYS A 161 16.41 -9.07 -16.34
C LYS A 161 15.28 -8.54 -17.22
N ARG A 162 14.90 -7.27 -17.01
CA ARG A 162 13.76 -6.64 -17.67
C ARG A 162 14.17 -5.38 -18.41
N SER A 163 13.43 -5.11 -19.48
CA SER A 163 13.60 -3.92 -20.31
C SER A 163 12.87 -2.70 -19.73
N ILE A 164 13.07 -1.54 -20.33
CA ILE A 164 12.32 -0.33 -20.02
C ILE A 164 10.85 -0.46 -20.48
N GLU A 165 10.62 -1.15 -21.56
CA GLU A 165 9.29 -1.44 -22.09
C GLU A 165 8.51 -2.32 -21.11
N ASP A 166 9.14 -3.34 -20.50
CA ASP A 166 8.52 -4.16 -19.45
C ASP A 166 8.12 -3.33 -18.22
N LEU A 167 8.98 -2.36 -17.83
CA LEU A 167 8.67 -1.43 -16.76
C LEU A 167 7.40 -0.62 -17.05
N TYR A 168 7.38 0.05 -18.21
CA TYR A 168 6.26 0.94 -18.54
C TYR A 168 4.99 0.16 -18.89
N LEU A 169 5.12 -1.07 -19.38
CA LEU A 169 3.98 -1.99 -19.50
C LEU A 169 3.42 -2.33 -18.11
N GLY A 170 4.27 -2.63 -17.13
CA GLY A 170 3.87 -2.84 -15.74
C GLY A 170 3.19 -1.61 -15.12
N ILE A 171 3.72 -0.42 -15.36
CA ILE A 171 3.10 0.85 -14.92
C ILE A 171 1.73 1.02 -15.58
N TRP A 172 1.62 0.78 -16.89
CA TRP A 172 0.38 0.87 -17.67
C TRP A 172 -0.73 -0.07 -17.20
N GLN A 173 -0.39 -1.32 -16.99
CA GLN A 173 -1.31 -2.35 -16.52
C GLN A 173 -1.67 -2.19 -15.03
N GLY A 174 -0.81 -1.49 -14.28
CA GLY A 174 -1.00 -1.29 -12.86
C GLY A 174 -0.97 -2.59 -12.06
N SER A 175 -1.73 -2.59 -10.98
CA SER A 175 -1.79 -3.69 -10.02
C SER A 175 -3.01 -4.61 -10.22
N SER A 176 -3.75 -4.46 -11.34
CA SER A 176 -4.91 -5.28 -11.64
C SER A 176 -4.52 -6.57 -12.35
N PHE A 177 -4.90 -7.69 -11.76
CA PHE A 177 -4.76 -8.99 -12.40
C PHE A 177 -5.57 -9.08 -13.72
N GLU A 178 -6.78 -8.54 -13.71
CA GLU A 178 -7.67 -8.52 -14.87
C GLU A 178 -7.00 -7.82 -16.06
N LEU A 179 -6.36 -6.68 -15.84
CA LEU A 179 -5.65 -5.93 -16.88
C LEU A 179 -4.40 -6.65 -17.37
N ARG A 180 -3.71 -7.38 -16.49
CA ARG A 180 -2.50 -8.13 -16.86
C ARG A 180 -2.77 -9.39 -17.66
N GLU A 181 -3.89 -10.05 -17.43
CA GLU A 181 -4.33 -11.21 -18.24
C GLU A 181 -5.07 -10.79 -19.53
N SER A 182 -5.62 -9.58 -19.55
CA SER A 182 -6.35 -9.07 -20.70
C SER A 182 -5.42 -8.77 -21.88
N LYS A 183 -5.82 -9.18 -23.07
CA LYS A 183 -5.21 -8.71 -24.33
C LYS A 183 -5.67 -7.29 -24.70
N ASP A 184 -6.67 -6.76 -23.99
CA ASP A 184 -7.16 -5.39 -24.20
C ASP A 184 -6.20 -4.42 -23.53
N THR A 185 -5.47 -3.66 -24.35
CA THR A 185 -4.54 -2.63 -23.90
C THR A 185 -5.24 -1.39 -23.35
N ARG A 186 -6.58 -1.32 -23.42
CA ARG A 186 -7.36 -0.18 -22.93
C ARG A 186 -7.85 -0.41 -21.51
N ASN A 187 -7.17 0.18 -20.55
CA ASN A 187 -7.53 0.16 -19.13
C ASN A 187 -8.68 1.13 -18.75
N THR A 188 -9.22 1.88 -19.74
CA THR A 188 -10.18 2.97 -19.51
C THR A 188 -11.45 2.53 -18.79
N LYS A 189 -12.06 1.41 -19.22
CA LYS A 189 -13.27 0.88 -18.58
C LYS A 189 -13.00 0.46 -17.15
N TYR A 190 -11.92 -0.26 -16.93
CA TYR A 190 -11.54 -0.75 -15.59
C TYR A 190 -11.37 0.39 -14.58
N TYR A 191 -10.58 1.43 -14.91
CA TYR A 191 -10.35 2.53 -13.97
C TYR A 191 -11.56 3.45 -13.80
N LYS A 192 -12.37 3.62 -14.83
CA LYS A 192 -13.67 4.31 -14.71
C LYS A 192 -14.58 3.57 -13.70
N ASP A 193 -14.69 2.26 -13.81
CA ASP A 193 -15.50 1.44 -12.91
C ASP A 193 -14.89 1.40 -11.49
N TYR A 194 -13.56 1.38 -11.39
CA TYR A 194 -12.87 1.50 -10.09
C TYR A 194 -13.20 2.81 -9.36
N ILE A 195 -13.09 3.96 -10.05
CA ILE A 195 -13.45 5.27 -9.49
C ILE A 195 -14.93 5.29 -9.06
N ASN A 196 -15.82 4.77 -9.88
CA ASN A 196 -17.25 4.68 -9.54
C ASN A 196 -17.49 3.83 -8.28
N ARG A 197 -16.78 2.71 -8.11
CA ARG A 197 -16.87 1.88 -6.90
C ARG A 197 -16.38 2.64 -5.66
N VAL A 198 -15.29 3.41 -5.77
CA VAL A 198 -14.79 4.27 -4.67
C VAL A 198 -15.86 5.29 -4.25
N ILE A 199 -16.49 5.96 -5.22
CA ILE A 199 -17.54 6.94 -4.97
C ILE A 199 -18.76 6.27 -4.31
N PHE A 200 -19.26 5.19 -4.89
CA PHE A 200 -20.46 4.48 -4.43
C PHE A 200 -20.31 3.98 -2.99
N LYS A 201 -19.17 3.38 -2.65
CA LYS A 201 -18.88 2.89 -1.29
C LYS A 201 -18.84 4.02 -0.24
N ASN A 202 -18.65 5.27 -0.66
CA ASN A 202 -18.50 6.41 0.23
C ASN A 202 -19.61 7.46 0.06
N ILE A 203 -20.69 7.16 -0.64
CA ILE A 203 -21.73 8.13 -0.97
C ILE A 203 -22.31 8.83 0.28
N ASN A 204 -22.50 8.09 1.37
CA ASN A 204 -22.99 8.62 2.64
C ASN A 204 -21.99 9.55 3.34
N ARG A 205 -20.69 9.40 3.09
CA ARG A 205 -19.60 10.21 3.68
C ARG A 205 -19.33 11.46 2.85
N ILE A 206 -19.56 11.38 1.55
CA ILE A 206 -19.32 12.45 0.57
C ILE A 206 -20.53 13.40 0.52
N GLY A 207 -21.75 12.86 0.59
CA GLY A 207 -23.01 13.52 0.26
C GLY A 207 -23.31 13.42 -1.22
N SER A 208 -24.55 13.09 -1.57
CA SER A 208 -24.97 12.88 -2.97
C SER A 208 -24.77 14.12 -3.84
N GLU A 209 -24.92 15.31 -3.25
CA GLU A 209 -24.73 16.60 -3.91
C GLU A 209 -23.26 16.91 -4.27
N ASN A 210 -22.32 16.17 -3.71
CA ASN A 210 -20.87 16.38 -3.89
C ASN A 210 -20.19 15.35 -4.81
N ILE A 211 -20.93 14.43 -5.41
CA ILE A 211 -20.36 13.32 -6.21
C ILE A 211 -19.44 13.83 -7.31
N ASP A 212 -19.85 14.83 -8.07
CA ASP A 212 -19.06 15.34 -9.18
C ASP A 212 -17.79 16.04 -8.69
N LYS A 213 -17.88 16.83 -7.62
CA LYS A 213 -16.72 17.45 -6.97
C LYS A 213 -15.76 16.41 -6.40
N PHE A 214 -16.27 15.34 -5.83
CA PHE A 214 -15.42 14.27 -5.30
C PHE A 214 -14.73 13.50 -6.44
N ARG A 215 -15.42 13.30 -7.56
CA ARG A 215 -14.80 12.73 -8.78
C ARG A 215 -13.68 13.62 -9.29
N GLU A 216 -13.90 14.92 -9.40
CA GLU A 216 -12.88 15.89 -9.77
C GLU A 216 -11.71 15.87 -8.77
N PHE A 217 -12.01 15.82 -7.47
CA PHE A 217 -11.01 15.71 -6.41
C PHE A 217 -10.10 14.49 -6.55
N ILE A 218 -10.64 13.32 -6.94
CA ILE A 218 -9.84 12.13 -7.23
C ILE A 218 -8.82 12.44 -8.34
N TYR A 219 -9.27 13.00 -9.47
CA TYR A 219 -8.37 13.32 -10.60
C TYR A 219 -7.32 14.35 -10.22
N VAL A 220 -7.71 15.39 -9.48
CA VAL A 220 -6.77 16.42 -9.01
C VAL A 220 -5.72 15.80 -8.06
N CYS A 221 -6.13 14.95 -7.11
CA CYS A 221 -5.21 14.26 -6.22
C CYS A 221 -4.26 13.33 -6.98
N VAL A 222 -4.78 12.54 -7.93
CA VAL A 222 -3.96 11.65 -8.76
C VAL A 222 -2.95 12.47 -9.58
N SER A 223 -3.33 13.64 -10.10
CA SER A 223 -2.40 14.53 -10.83
C SER A 223 -1.27 15.13 -9.97
N CYS A 224 -1.41 15.06 -8.65
CA CYS A 224 -0.40 15.51 -7.67
C CYS A 224 0.60 14.43 -7.29
N PHE A 225 0.61 13.28 -7.96
CA PHE A 225 1.52 12.18 -7.63
C PHE A 225 2.99 12.63 -7.59
N THR A 226 3.75 12.07 -6.66
CA THR A 226 5.13 12.42 -6.27
C THR A 226 5.35 13.84 -5.75
N ARG A 227 4.31 14.66 -5.61
CA ARG A 227 4.42 16.04 -5.12
C ARG A 227 4.04 16.14 -3.65
N VAL A 228 4.58 17.18 -2.99
CA VAL A 228 4.15 17.53 -1.63
C VAL A 228 2.71 18.05 -1.70
N LEU A 229 1.88 17.51 -0.79
CA LEU A 229 0.47 17.85 -0.69
C LEU A 229 0.28 19.34 -0.40
N ASN A 230 -0.51 20.01 -1.22
CA ASN A 230 -0.88 21.42 -1.03
C ASN A 230 -2.40 21.53 -0.87
N TYR A 231 -2.83 21.78 0.37
CA TYR A 231 -4.26 21.91 0.72
C TYR A 231 -4.93 23.11 0.05
N GLU A 232 -4.23 24.24 -0.08
CA GLU A 232 -4.77 25.46 -0.72
C GLU A 232 -5.04 25.19 -2.20
N MET A 233 -4.09 24.61 -2.91
CA MET A 233 -4.26 24.23 -4.30
C MET A 233 -5.45 23.28 -4.50
N LEU A 234 -5.66 22.31 -3.60
CA LEU A 234 -6.81 21.40 -3.66
C LEU A 234 -8.13 22.11 -3.39
N THR A 235 -8.18 23.03 -2.41
CA THR A 235 -9.37 23.84 -2.13
C THR A 235 -9.76 24.70 -3.32
N ASP A 236 -8.78 25.37 -3.92
CA ASP A 236 -9.03 26.33 -5.01
C ASP A 236 -9.48 25.62 -6.29
N ARG A 237 -8.82 24.50 -6.64
CA ARG A 237 -9.15 23.74 -7.86
C ARG A 237 -10.53 23.11 -7.84
N VAL A 238 -10.92 22.54 -6.70
CA VAL A 238 -12.18 21.78 -6.58
C VAL A 238 -13.32 22.65 -6.02
N GLY A 239 -13.02 23.81 -5.47
CA GLY A 239 -14.01 24.72 -4.89
C GLY A 239 -14.65 24.13 -3.62
N ILE A 240 -13.83 23.56 -2.72
CA ILE A 240 -14.28 22.94 -1.46
C ILE A 240 -13.50 23.49 -0.26
N LYS A 241 -14.05 23.34 0.95
CA LYS A 241 -13.40 23.83 2.17
C LYS A 241 -12.22 22.92 2.60
N LYS A 242 -11.21 23.47 3.27
CA LYS A 242 -10.04 22.73 3.78
C LYS A 242 -10.40 21.51 4.63
N ILE A 243 -11.45 21.60 5.45
CA ILE A 243 -11.94 20.48 6.25
C ILE A 243 -12.49 19.34 5.38
N THR A 244 -13.12 19.68 4.26
CA THR A 244 -13.61 18.71 3.26
C THR A 244 -12.45 18.04 2.54
N VAL A 245 -11.40 18.80 2.19
CA VAL A 245 -10.16 18.24 1.63
C VAL A 245 -9.59 17.17 2.55
N SER A 246 -9.43 17.46 3.86
CA SER A 246 -8.91 16.50 4.83
C SER A 246 -9.74 15.22 4.87
N LYS A 247 -11.06 15.35 5.02
CA LYS A 247 -11.97 14.20 5.04
C LYS A 247 -11.91 13.36 3.76
N TRP A 248 -11.80 14.00 2.61
CA TRP A 248 -11.74 13.31 1.32
C TRP A 248 -10.39 12.65 1.06
N LEU A 249 -9.30 13.24 1.55
CA LEU A 249 -7.98 12.59 1.55
C LEU A 249 -7.99 11.31 2.41
N ASP A 250 -8.64 11.35 3.58
CA ASP A 250 -8.78 10.16 4.44
C ASP A 250 -9.55 9.05 3.68
N ILE A 251 -10.66 9.41 2.99
CA ILE A 251 -11.39 8.45 2.16
C ILE A 251 -10.49 7.85 1.07
N LEU A 252 -9.71 8.66 0.36
CA LEU A 252 -8.84 8.15 -0.70
C LEU A 252 -7.75 7.22 -0.17
N GLN A 253 -7.20 7.48 1.02
CA GLN A 253 -6.24 6.61 1.69
C GLN A 253 -6.89 5.29 2.15
N GLU A 254 -8.03 5.35 2.81
CA GLU A 254 -8.79 4.19 3.26
C GLU A 254 -9.19 3.27 2.09
N MET A 255 -9.58 3.88 0.96
CA MET A 255 -9.93 3.13 -0.25
C MET A 255 -8.72 2.58 -1.01
N GLY A 256 -7.50 2.97 -0.64
CA GLY A 256 -6.28 2.55 -1.32
C GLY A 256 -6.09 3.20 -2.70
N VAL A 257 -6.61 4.41 -2.89
CA VAL A 257 -6.41 5.21 -4.11
C VAL A 257 -5.06 5.91 -4.04
N ILE A 258 -4.76 6.56 -2.91
CA ILE A 258 -3.51 7.25 -2.65
C ILE A 258 -2.85 6.74 -1.38
N HIS A 259 -1.55 6.95 -1.29
CA HIS A 259 -0.74 6.82 -0.09
C HIS A 259 -0.05 8.16 0.19
N LEU A 260 -0.16 8.64 1.42
CA LEU A 260 0.54 9.83 1.88
C LEU A 260 1.82 9.41 2.59
N LEU A 261 2.96 9.61 1.93
CA LEU A 261 4.27 9.36 2.54
C LEU A 261 4.70 10.59 3.33
N HIS A 262 4.93 10.40 4.63
CA HIS A 262 5.30 11.49 5.53
C HIS A 262 6.78 11.84 5.45
N ALA A 263 7.11 13.12 5.71
CA ALA A 263 8.49 13.53 5.88
C ALA A 263 9.06 12.93 7.17
N TYR A 264 10.30 12.45 7.11
CA TYR A 264 11.01 12.10 8.33
C TYR A 264 11.22 13.34 9.21
N ASN A 265 10.69 13.29 10.42
CA ASN A 265 10.91 14.34 11.42
C ASN A 265 11.03 13.72 12.81
N LYS A 266 12.09 14.07 13.53
CA LYS A 266 12.29 13.63 14.93
C LYS A 266 11.10 13.93 15.85
N LYS A 267 10.30 14.96 15.55
CA LYS A 267 9.16 15.40 16.37
C LYS A 267 7.79 14.87 15.90
N ARG A 268 7.71 13.97 14.91
CA ARG A 268 6.46 13.36 14.37
C ARG A 268 5.32 14.34 14.00
N SER A 269 5.59 15.62 13.83
CA SER A 269 4.55 16.65 13.66
C SER A 269 4.82 17.61 12.49
N SER A 270 5.32 17.15 11.34
CA SER A 270 5.41 18.05 10.19
C SER A 270 4.34 17.71 9.17
N GLY A 271 3.46 18.66 8.92
CA GLY A 271 2.34 18.57 7.98
C GLY A 271 2.71 18.48 6.49
N PHE A 272 3.90 17.97 6.18
CA PHE A 272 4.35 17.77 4.81
C PHE A 272 4.29 16.28 4.47
N SER A 273 3.37 15.94 3.58
CA SER A 273 3.26 14.60 3.02
C SER A 273 3.37 14.66 1.50
N LYS A 274 4.03 13.68 0.90
CA LYS A 274 4.02 13.50 -0.55
C LYS A 274 2.88 12.55 -0.94
N VAL A 275 2.23 12.83 -2.05
CA VAL A 275 1.15 12.00 -2.59
C VAL A 275 1.76 10.94 -3.49
N TYR A 276 1.46 9.67 -3.24
CA TYR A 276 1.72 8.58 -4.15
C TYR A 276 0.41 7.89 -4.51
N VAL A 277 0.26 7.47 -5.76
CA VAL A 277 -0.93 6.76 -6.23
C VAL A 277 -0.67 5.27 -6.12
N CYS A 278 -1.53 4.57 -5.38
CA CYS A 278 -1.31 3.17 -5.02
C CYS A 278 -1.29 2.23 -6.25
N ASP A 279 -2.02 2.58 -7.29
CA ASP A 279 -2.02 1.86 -8.58
C ASP A 279 -1.49 2.78 -9.68
N SER A 280 -0.31 2.46 -10.23
CA SER A 280 0.34 3.23 -11.29
C SER A 280 -0.48 3.31 -12.58
N GLY A 281 -1.28 2.30 -12.88
CA GLY A 281 -2.18 2.32 -14.03
C GLY A 281 -3.31 3.35 -13.90
N LEU A 282 -3.74 3.66 -12.67
CA LEU A 282 -4.68 4.76 -12.44
C LEU A 282 -4.06 6.11 -12.79
N VAL A 283 -2.75 6.30 -12.57
CA VAL A 283 -2.03 7.50 -13.03
C VAL A 283 -2.04 7.58 -14.55
N ALA A 284 -1.65 6.49 -15.22
CA ALA A 284 -1.62 6.41 -16.68
C ALA A 284 -3.00 6.74 -17.30
N TYR A 285 -4.06 6.16 -16.72
CA TYR A 285 -5.45 6.43 -17.11
C TYR A 285 -5.82 7.91 -16.89
N SER A 286 -5.55 8.46 -15.71
CA SER A 286 -5.94 9.84 -15.35
C SER A 286 -5.19 10.90 -16.15
N MET A 287 -3.96 10.59 -16.59
CA MET A 287 -3.13 11.44 -17.43
C MET A 287 -3.42 11.27 -18.94
N ASN A 288 -4.41 10.45 -19.29
CA ASN A 288 -4.82 10.15 -20.68
C ASN A 288 -3.66 9.65 -21.57
N TYR A 289 -2.76 8.86 -21.03
CA TYR A 289 -1.78 8.18 -21.86
C TYR A 289 -2.48 7.17 -22.80
N ASN A 290 -2.04 7.09 -24.04
CA ASN A 290 -2.65 6.23 -25.06
C ASN A 290 -1.83 4.95 -25.34
N ASN A 291 -0.53 4.96 -24.99
CA ASN A 291 0.40 3.86 -25.16
C ASN A 291 1.61 4.04 -24.24
N ILE A 292 2.43 2.99 -24.13
CA ILE A 292 3.61 2.99 -23.29
C ILE A 292 4.76 3.86 -23.83
N GLU A 293 4.88 4.01 -25.15
CA GLU A 293 5.90 4.83 -25.80
C GLU A 293 5.75 6.30 -25.37
N ASN A 294 4.53 6.81 -25.32
CA ASN A 294 4.25 8.16 -24.84
C ASN A 294 4.58 8.35 -23.34
N MET A 295 4.50 7.29 -22.55
CA MET A 295 4.93 7.33 -21.13
C MET A 295 6.45 7.36 -21.00
N ILE A 296 7.16 6.58 -21.82
CA ILE A 296 8.63 6.48 -21.79
C ILE A 296 9.27 7.85 -22.13
N VAL A 297 8.80 8.50 -23.20
CA VAL A 297 9.36 9.77 -23.68
C VAL A 297 8.66 11.00 -23.09
N GLY A 298 7.58 10.81 -22.35
CA GLY A 298 6.77 11.89 -21.80
C GLY A 298 7.48 12.67 -20.70
N THR A 299 7.04 13.91 -20.50
CA THR A 299 7.61 14.82 -19.49
C THR A 299 7.47 14.32 -18.06
N MET A 300 6.53 13.40 -17.80
CA MET A 300 6.26 12.81 -16.47
C MET A 300 6.89 11.41 -16.30
N SER A 301 7.74 10.99 -17.24
CA SER A 301 8.40 9.67 -17.21
C SER A 301 9.14 9.40 -15.89
N ARG A 302 9.87 10.41 -15.38
CA ARG A 302 10.58 10.33 -14.11
C ARG A 302 9.63 10.16 -12.92
N GLU A 303 8.57 10.95 -12.86
CA GLU A 303 7.60 10.90 -11.78
C GLU A 303 6.81 9.59 -11.80
N LEU A 304 6.48 9.05 -12.98
CA LEU A 304 5.86 7.73 -13.12
C LEU A 304 6.77 6.64 -12.56
N PHE A 305 8.05 6.68 -12.89
CA PHE A 305 9.05 5.76 -12.37
C PHE A 305 9.20 5.89 -10.85
N GLU A 306 9.30 7.12 -10.32
CA GLU A 306 9.37 7.37 -8.87
C GLU A 306 8.13 6.80 -8.17
N ASN A 307 6.93 7.11 -8.65
CA ASN A 307 5.70 6.60 -8.06
C ASN A 307 5.66 5.07 -8.04
N TYR A 308 6.04 4.43 -9.13
CA TYR A 308 6.09 2.99 -9.25
C TYR A 308 7.05 2.38 -8.22
N VAL A 309 8.31 2.83 -8.18
CA VAL A 309 9.33 2.31 -7.26
C VAL A 309 8.90 2.50 -5.79
N ILE A 310 8.41 3.69 -5.43
CA ILE A 310 7.97 3.98 -4.06
C ILE A 310 6.81 3.04 -3.66
N MET A 311 5.83 2.87 -4.55
CA MET A 311 4.70 2.00 -4.24
C MET A 311 5.08 0.52 -4.18
N GLU A 312 6.03 0.04 -5.00
CA GLU A 312 6.56 -1.32 -4.87
C GLU A 312 7.29 -1.51 -3.53
N PHE A 313 8.09 -0.53 -3.07
CA PHE A 313 8.67 -0.56 -1.72
C PHE A 313 7.61 -0.65 -0.64
N ILE A 314 6.57 0.18 -0.69
CA ILE A 314 5.49 0.18 0.30
C ILE A 314 4.75 -1.15 0.30
N LYS A 315 4.39 -1.68 -0.86
CA LYS A 315 3.69 -2.97 -1.01
C LYS A 315 4.50 -4.14 -0.45
N ASN A 316 5.81 -4.12 -0.62
CA ASN A 316 6.68 -5.25 -0.28
C ASN A 316 7.22 -5.18 1.17
N TYR A 317 7.26 -4.00 1.79
CA TYR A 317 7.94 -3.80 3.08
C TYR A 317 7.12 -3.10 4.17
N SER A 318 5.91 -2.58 3.86
CA SER A 318 5.03 -1.90 4.83
C SER A 318 3.76 -2.70 5.06
N TYR A 319 3.83 -3.75 5.86
CA TYR A 319 2.69 -4.64 6.14
C TYR A 319 2.08 -4.46 7.53
N LEU A 320 2.74 -3.76 8.45
CA LEU A 320 2.15 -3.38 9.74
C LEU A 320 1.37 -2.07 9.59
N TYR A 321 0.18 -2.00 10.20
CA TYR A 321 -0.69 -0.82 10.07
C TYR A 321 -0.13 0.39 10.82
N ASP A 322 0.42 0.16 12.02
CA ASP A 322 0.89 1.22 12.92
C ASP A 322 2.41 1.45 12.86
N ASP A 323 3.13 0.65 12.06
CA ASP A 323 4.59 0.75 11.96
C ASP A 323 4.97 1.58 10.73
N GLU A 324 5.38 2.79 10.99
CA GLU A 324 5.87 3.72 9.97
C GLU A 324 7.40 3.64 9.92
N ASN A 325 7.91 2.76 9.06
CA ASN A 325 9.36 2.59 8.85
C ASN A 325 9.85 3.25 7.56
N ILE A 326 8.92 3.76 6.74
CA ILE A 326 9.21 4.35 5.43
C ILE A 326 8.76 5.80 5.44
N PHE A 327 9.71 6.69 5.16
CA PHE A 327 9.52 8.14 5.10
C PHE A 327 10.18 8.68 3.85
N TYR A 328 9.92 9.95 3.49
CA TYR A 328 10.85 10.69 2.64
C TYR A 328 11.67 11.69 3.48
N TYR A 329 12.84 12.04 3.02
CA TYR A 329 13.69 13.02 3.71
C TYR A 329 13.73 14.33 2.94
N HIS A 330 13.25 15.41 3.56
CA HIS A 330 13.23 16.74 2.98
C HIS A 330 14.57 17.45 3.26
N ILE A 331 15.30 17.80 2.19
CA ILE A 331 16.59 18.50 2.27
C ILE A 331 16.38 20.00 2.12
N SER A 332 15.63 20.42 1.09
CA SER A 332 15.32 21.83 0.79
C SER A 332 14.05 21.90 -0.06
N LYS A 333 13.55 23.11 -0.35
CA LYS A 333 12.27 23.34 -1.05
C LYS A 333 11.98 22.41 -2.23
N ASN A 334 12.99 22.03 -3.00
CA ASN A 334 12.85 21.18 -4.18
C ASN A 334 13.84 19.99 -4.19
N THR A 335 14.41 19.65 -3.04
CA THR A 335 15.40 18.58 -2.94
C THR A 335 15.01 17.67 -1.78
N TYR A 336 14.91 16.37 -2.05
CA TYR A 336 14.53 15.37 -1.08
C TYR A 336 15.15 14.02 -1.47
N VAL A 337 15.30 13.13 -0.49
CA VAL A 337 15.53 11.70 -0.73
C VAL A 337 14.16 11.02 -0.72
N PRO A 338 13.78 10.33 -1.81
CA PRO A 338 12.42 9.80 -1.98
C PRO A 338 12.00 8.81 -0.90
N ILE A 339 12.91 7.96 -0.43
CA ILE A 339 12.68 7.01 0.65
C ILE A 339 13.82 7.10 1.66
N VAL A 340 13.44 7.05 2.92
CA VAL A 340 14.32 6.70 4.05
C VAL A 340 13.65 5.55 4.79
N TYR A 341 14.28 4.40 4.79
CA TYR A 341 13.85 3.24 5.55
C TYR A 341 14.56 3.17 6.90
N ILE A 342 13.81 2.96 7.97
CA ILE A 342 14.35 2.88 9.32
C ILE A 342 14.27 1.44 9.80
N ALA A 343 15.43 0.84 10.08
CA ALA A 343 15.55 -0.49 10.65
C ALA A 343 16.63 -0.48 11.74
N GLU A 344 16.37 -1.14 12.87
CA GLU A 344 17.33 -1.30 13.97
C GLU A 344 18.00 0.02 14.42
N ASN A 345 17.24 1.11 14.46
CA ASN A 345 17.73 2.47 14.74
C ASN A 345 18.79 2.98 13.73
N LYS A 346 18.84 2.40 12.55
CA LYS A 346 19.65 2.86 11.43
C LYS A 346 18.76 3.44 10.34
N MET A 347 19.32 4.38 9.59
CA MET A 347 18.63 5.07 8.51
C MET A 347 19.25 4.67 7.18
N HIS A 348 18.44 4.06 6.32
CA HIS A 348 18.83 3.62 4.97
C HIS A 348 18.18 4.53 3.93
N PRO A 349 18.94 5.48 3.36
CA PRO A 349 18.40 6.34 2.31
C PRO A 349 18.32 5.61 0.98
N ILE A 350 17.26 5.88 0.21
CA ILE A 350 17.01 5.24 -1.07
C ILE A 350 16.63 6.30 -2.09
N GLU A 351 17.46 6.45 -3.12
CA GLU A 351 17.21 7.34 -4.27
C GLU A 351 16.62 6.57 -5.44
N VAL A 352 15.91 7.31 -6.30
CA VAL A 352 15.27 6.79 -7.51
C VAL A 352 15.79 7.54 -8.73
N ASN A 353 16.33 6.82 -9.70
CA ASN A 353 16.93 7.37 -10.91
C ASN A 353 16.38 6.70 -12.17
N ASN A 354 15.58 7.39 -12.96
CA ASN A 354 15.04 6.85 -14.22
C ASN A 354 16.08 6.85 -15.37
N GLY A 355 17.35 6.62 -15.06
CA GLY A 355 18.47 6.52 -15.99
C GLY A 355 19.44 5.43 -15.60
N ILE A 356 20.37 5.12 -16.51
CA ILE A 356 21.48 4.18 -16.26
C ILE A 356 22.63 4.90 -15.54
N ALA A 357 22.98 6.10 -15.99
CA ALA A 357 24.01 6.91 -15.35
C ALA A 357 23.46 7.55 -14.08
N ILE A 358 24.23 7.54 -13.00
CA ILE A 358 23.86 8.16 -11.73
C ILE A 358 24.34 9.62 -11.71
N PRO A 359 23.43 10.61 -11.67
CA PRO A 359 23.82 11.98 -11.51
C PRO A 359 24.52 12.23 -10.16
N LYS A 360 25.62 12.99 -10.16
CA LYS A 360 26.36 13.35 -8.94
C LYS A 360 25.46 13.92 -7.84
N LYS A 361 24.44 14.70 -8.21
CA LYS A 361 23.46 15.27 -7.29
C LYS A 361 22.72 14.22 -6.44
N LEU A 362 22.43 13.03 -6.98
CA LEU A 362 21.76 11.96 -6.22
C LEU A 362 22.68 11.42 -5.13
N ILE A 363 23.97 11.25 -5.45
CA ILE A 363 24.99 10.84 -4.47
C ILE A 363 25.11 11.88 -3.36
N GLU A 364 25.15 13.17 -3.73
CA GLU A 364 25.19 14.28 -2.77
C GLU A 364 23.93 14.33 -1.89
N ASN A 365 22.76 14.00 -2.43
CA ASN A 365 21.52 13.93 -1.64
C ASN A 365 21.58 12.82 -0.58
N LEU A 366 22.08 11.64 -0.96
CA LEU A 366 22.25 10.52 -0.03
C LEU A 366 23.17 10.90 1.14
N SER A 367 24.28 11.61 0.85
CA SER A 367 25.23 12.07 1.86
C SER A 367 24.63 13.06 2.87
N LYS A 368 23.67 13.89 2.46
CA LYS A 368 23.01 14.87 3.35
C LYS A 368 22.13 14.24 4.43
N VAL A 369 21.78 12.97 4.29
CA VAL A 369 21.05 12.25 5.33
C VAL A 369 21.92 11.98 6.56
N ASP A 370 23.25 12.07 6.46
CA ASP A 370 24.20 11.88 7.56
C ASP A 370 24.14 12.98 8.65
N GLU A 371 23.59 14.14 8.34
CA GLU A 371 23.53 15.30 9.24
C GLU A 371 22.55 15.13 10.41
N ILE A 372 21.79 14.01 10.45
CA ILE A 372 20.84 13.72 11.50
C ILE A 372 21.53 12.80 12.53
N ASN A 373 21.35 13.06 13.83
CA ASN A 373 21.84 12.25 14.96
C ASN A 373 21.41 10.76 14.98
N THR A 374 21.09 10.17 13.83
CA THR A 374 20.78 8.76 13.63
C THR A 374 21.91 8.17 12.81
N LYS A 375 22.40 6.99 13.15
CA LYS A 375 23.46 6.34 12.37
C LYS A 375 22.92 6.03 10.97
N ARG A 376 23.39 6.75 9.98
CA ARG A 376 23.19 6.38 8.59
C ARG A 376 23.85 5.05 8.30
N ALA A 377 23.17 4.18 7.58
CA ALA A 377 23.68 2.91 7.07
C ALA A 377 23.72 2.94 5.54
N ASN A 378 24.11 1.83 4.92
CA ASN A 378 24.16 1.70 3.47
C ASN A 378 22.84 2.11 2.85
N GLY A 379 22.89 2.89 1.78
CA GLY A 379 21.75 3.31 0.99
C GLY A 379 21.66 2.59 -0.35
N LEU A 380 20.54 2.81 -1.05
CA LEU A 380 20.32 2.26 -2.37
C LEU A 380 20.06 3.35 -3.39
N ILE A 381 20.45 3.10 -4.66
CA ILE A 381 19.95 3.84 -5.82
C ILE A 381 19.22 2.86 -6.74
N VAL A 382 17.89 2.95 -6.78
CA VAL A 382 17.06 2.18 -7.71
C VAL A 382 17.12 2.85 -9.08
N SER A 383 17.49 2.10 -10.10
CA SER A 383 17.71 2.68 -11.43
C SER A 383 17.34 1.73 -12.58
N LEU A 384 17.45 2.21 -13.82
CA LEU A 384 17.32 1.42 -15.04
C LEU A 384 18.57 0.57 -15.36
N ALA A 385 19.50 0.44 -14.43
CA ALA A 385 20.61 -0.48 -14.55
C ALA A 385 20.15 -1.93 -14.67
N LYS A 386 20.98 -2.77 -15.28
CA LYS A 386 20.68 -4.19 -15.50
C LYS A 386 21.32 -5.12 -14.48
N GLU A 387 22.14 -4.56 -13.57
CA GLU A 387 22.93 -5.33 -12.60
C GLU A 387 23.13 -4.53 -11.31
N VAL A 388 23.29 -5.26 -10.20
CA VAL A 388 23.72 -4.70 -8.92
C VAL A 388 25.15 -4.21 -9.02
N TYR A 389 25.42 -3.01 -8.52
CA TYR A 389 26.74 -2.40 -8.62
C TYR A 389 27.06 -1.51 -7.41
N PRO A 390 28.24 -1.63 -6.78
CA PRO A 390 28.64 -0.73 -5.70
C PRO A 390 28.91 0.67 -6.26
N ILE A 391 28.51 1.70 -5.52
CA ILE A 391 28.77 3.08 -5.94
C ILE A 391 30.16 3.48 -5.44
N PRO A 392 31.10 3.88 -6.34
CA PRO A 392 32.43 4.25 -5.94
C PRO A 392 32.45 5.34 -4.84
N TYR A 393 33.37 5.20 -3.89
CA TYR A 393 33.66 6.16 -2.81
C TYR A 393 32.59 6.31 -1.73
N ILE A 394 31.47 5.56 -1.80
CA ILE A 394 30.44 5.51 -0.76
C ILE A 394 29.98 4.07 -0.57
N ASN A 395 29.41 3.79 0.62
CA ASN A 395 28.90 2.44 0.93
C ASN A 395 27.48 2.18 0.41
N ASP A 396 27.08 2.92 -0.64
CA ASP A 396 25.76 2.77 -1.24
C ASP A 396 25.83 1.85 -2.47
N ILE A 397 24.68 1.26 -2.81
CA ILE A 397 24.60 0.24 -3.85
C ILE A 397 23.53 0.64 -4.85
N ARG A 398 23.84 0.53 -6.11
CA ARG A 398 22.87 0.65 -7.19
C ARG A 398 22.20 -0.69 -7.45
N ILE A 399 20.89 -0.70 -7.54
CA ILE A 399 20.10 -1.89 -7.86
C ILE A 399 19.19 -1.65 -9.06
N PRO A 400 18.92 -2.69 -9.85
CA PRO A 400 17.89 -2.65 -10.88
C PRO A 400 16.48 -2.46 -10.29
N TRP A 401 15.64 -1.74 -11.01
CA TRP A 401 14.26 -1.45 -10.60
C TRP A 401 13.40 -2.70 -10.38
N TYR A 402 13.66 -3.78 -11.10
CA TYR A 402 12.89 -5.04 -10.99
C TYR A 402 13.23 -5.86 -9.74
N MET A 403 14.19 -5.42 -8.94
CA MET A 403 14.54 -6.04 -7.65
C MET A 403 13.80 -5.43 -6.46
N VAL A 404 13.02 -4.38 -6.68
CA VAL A 404 12.28 -3.68 -5.60
C VAL A 404 11.10 -4.47 -5.09
#